data_6bff1b547bdb69aafecd161514946d98
#
_entry.id   6bff1b547bdb69aafecd161514946d98
#
_cell.length_a   1.000
_cell.length_b   1.000
_cell.length_c   1.000
_cell.angle_alpha   90.00
_cell.angle_beta   90.00
_cell.angle_gamma   90.00
#
_symmetry.space_group_name_H-M   'P 1'
#
loop_
_entity.id
_entity.type
_entity.pdbx_description
1 polymer ?
#
loop_
_entity_poly.entity_id
_entity_poly.type
_entity_poly.pdbx_seq_one_letter_code
_entity_poly.pdbx_strand_id
1 'polypeptide(L)'
;LHEIQVTSLNDPDQQNELIEVLSKVPGINEVAGSNQIIGQSFEVTVKTEVEDYGLPVRQLGVGINYLQTIGIELVHGRGFKGDSDRKSIIINQKMASELGHNDLLGESLIIQDSVYTVIGIVKNHKEFGLTGEEPACIFSYVGPEQYGYVSVEGAGNSSETFSSMEQIWYQLNPNQPFNGFAQSMLIYKQLHINSIIRNLCLFLAVATMIMSAAGFFSIVSLSVQKRTKEVGIRKVFGATISHMVRLILKDFVVYIFVAFVVGSLLATLLIEGVLFGQFYAYHMQLGLASFLMALSIMILIPGLTVGFKVFRAASANPVNTLRDE
;
A
#
# COMPACT_ATOMS: atom_id res chain seq x y z
N LEU A 1 0.88 18.69 4.80
CA LEU A 1 -0.07 18.02 3.90
C LEU A 1 -1.21 19.00 3.65
N HIS A 2 -1.26 19.57 2.44
CA HIS A 2 -2.40 20.38 2.00
C HIS A 2 -3.62 19.46 1.96
N GLU A 3 -4.66 19.76 2.72
CA GLU A 3 -5.90 19.02 2.68
C GLU A 3 -6.81 19.60 1.59
N ILE A 4 -7.01 18.84 0.56
CA ILE A 4 -7.82 19.20 -0.59
C ILE A 4 -9.22 18.62 -0.39
N GLN A 5 -10.22 19.47 -0.55
CA GLN A 5 -11.62 19.09 -0.56
C GLN A 5 -12.11 19.02 -2.01
N VAL A 6 -12.87 18.00 -2.34
CA VAL A 6 -13.39 17.78 -3.70
C VAL A 6 -14.89 17.63 -3.65
N THR A 7 -15.60 18.24 -4.57
CA THR A 7 -17.05 18.03 -4.76
C THR A 7 -17.35 17.71 -6.21
N SER A 8 -18.28 16.81 -6.45
CA SER A 8 -18.75 16.45 -7.80
C SER A 8 -19.92 17.34 -8.20
N LEU A 9 -20.03 17.63 -9.49
CA LEU A 9 -21.02 18.49 -10.08
C LEU A 9 -21.59 17.89 -11.35
N ASN A 10 -22.88 18.09 -11.56
CA ASN A 10 -23.58 17.56 -12.73
C ASN A 10 -23.87 18.63 -13.81
N ASP A 11 -23.67 19.93 -13.49
CA ASP A 11 -24.00 21.05 -14.37
C ASP A 11 -22.83 22.02 -14.49
N PRO A 12 -22.29 22.27 -15.71
CA PRO A 12 -21.16 23.15 -15.93
C PRO A 12 -21.38 24.61 -15.51
N ASP A 13 -22.59 25.13 -15.64
CA ASP A 13 -22.88 26.53 -15.28
C ASP A 13 -22.79 26.74 -13.76
N GLN A 14 -23.28 25.77 -13.00
CA GLN A 14 -23.19 25.77 -11.53
C GLN A 14 -21.74 25.66 -11.04
N GLN A 15 -20.88 25.03 -11.82
CA GLN A 15 -19.45 24.87 -11.50
C GLN A 15 -18.71 26.18 -11.52
N ASN A 16 -18.93 26.98 -12.55
CA ASN A 16 -18.30 28.29 -12.70
C ASN A 16 -18.71 29.21 -11.55
N GLU A 17 -20.00 29.25 -11.21
CA GLU A 17 -20.51 30.04 -10.11
C GLU A 17 -19.91 29.59 -8.77
N LEU A 18 -19.83 28.27 -8.54
CA LEU A 18 -19.21 27.71 -7.35
C LEU A 18 -17.71 28.08 -7.24
N ILE A 19 -16.94 27.92 -8.32
CA ILE A 19 -15.51 28.29 -8.35
C ILE A 19 -15.34 29.78 -8.05
N GLU A 20 -16.15 30.63 -8.67
CA GLU A 20 -16.07 32.09 -8.47
C GLU A 20 -16.43 32.49 -7.03
N VAL A 21 -17.45 31.89 -6.44
CA VAL A 21 -17.86 32.19 -5.04
C VAL A 21 -16.82 31.66 -4.07
N LEU A 22 -16.35 30.43 -4.23
CA LEU A 22 -15.36 29.81 -3.35
C LEU A 22 -14.01 30.56 -3.37
N SER A 23 -13.59 31.04 -4.53
CA SER A 23 -12.32 31.80 -4.64
C SER A 23 -12.30 33.12 -3.86
N LYS A 24 -13.49 33.63 -3.46
CA LYS A 24 -13.64 34.87 -2.68
C LYS A 24 -13.77 34.62 -1.17
N VAL A 25 -13.81 33.35 -0.74
CA VAL A 25 -14.02 32.98 0.67
C VAL A 25 -12.72 33.12 1.45
N PRO A 26 -12.72 33.86 2.58
CA PRO A 26 -11.57 33.91 3.45
C PRO A 26 -11.20 32.53 3.99
N GLY A 27 -9.92 32.16 3.88
CA GLY A 27 -9.43 30.84 4.31
C GLY A 27 -9.40 29.78 3.20
N ILE A 28 -9.81 30.10 1.97
CA ILE A 28 -9.58 29.33 0.76
C ILE A 28 -8.39 29.94 0.02
N ASN A 29 -7.37 29.13 -0.25
CA ASN A 29 -6.17 29.57 -0.96
C ASN A 29 -6.35 29.49 -2.47
N GLU A 30 -6.76 28.31 -2.95
CA GLU A 30 -6.87 28.03 -4.37
C GLU A 30 -8.10 27.16 -4.65
N VAL A 31 -8.72 27.39 -5.81
CA VAL A 31 -9.86 26.61 -6.32
C VAL A 31 -9.61 26.28 -7.77
N ALA A 32 -9.82 25.02 -8.16
CA ALA A 32 -9.64 24.59 -9.54
C ALA A 32 -10.61 23.50 -9.94
N GLY A 33 -10.99 23.48 -11.22
CA GLY A 33 -11.83 22.44 -11.79
C GLY A 33 -11.01 21.34 -12.46
N SER A 34 -11.60 20.15 -12.56
CA SER A 34 -11.08 19.03 -13.34
C SER A 34 -12.22 18.17 -13.88
N ASN A 35 -11.96 17.43 -14.96
CA ASN A 35 -12.97 16.50 -15.49
C ASN A 35 -13.11 15.22 -14.65
N GLN A 36 -12.09 14.89 -13.86
CA GLN A 36 -12.03 13.72 -12.99
C GLN A 36 -11.23 14.01 -11.73
N ILE A 37 -11.32 13.09 -10.78
CA ILE A 37 -10.52 13.13 -9.56
C ILE A 37 -9.17 12.47 -9.83
N ILE A 38 -8.12 13.02 -9.27
CA ILE A 38 -6.80 12.38 -9.28
C ILE A 38 -6.91 10.96 -8.66
N GLY A 39 -6.38 9.97 -9.37
CA GLY A 39 -6.57 8.57 -9.01
C GLY A 39 -7.73 7.85 -9.69
N GLN A 40 -8.56 8.55 -10.48
CA GLN A 40 -9.61 7.99 -11.34
C GLN A 40 -9.42 8.39 -12.81
N SER A 41 -8.21 8.78 -13.17
CA SER A 41 -7.82 9.18 -14.54
C SER A 41 -8.01 8.05 -15.55
N PHE A 42 -8.35 8.40 -16.79
CA PHE A 42 -8.46 7.45 -17.90
C PHE A 42 -7.09 7.01 -18.39
N GLU A 43 -6.97 5.75 -18.78
CA GLU A 43 -5.81 5.26 -19.49
C GLU A 43 -5.96 5.58 -20.99
N VAL A 44 -4.94 6.25 -21.54
CA VAL A 44 -4.85 6.58 -22.95
C VAL A 44 -3.52 6.09 -23.51
N THR A 45 -3.47 5.88 -24.80
CA THR A 45 -2.22 5.48 -25.47
C THR A 45 -1.59 6.71 -26.11
N VAL A 46 -0.34 6.96 -25.79
CA VAL A 46 0.47 8.01 -26.39
C VAL A 46 1.42 7.42 -27.41
N LYS A 47 1.52 8.05 -28.57
CA LYS A 47 2.48 7.73 -29.63
C LYS A 47 3.40 8.93 -29.83
N THR A 48 4.64 8.66 -30.18
CA THR A 48 5.57 9.67 -30.68
C THR A 48 5.64 9.57 -32.22
N GLU A 49 6.14 10.60 -32.88
CA GLU A 49 6.35 10.56 -34.33
C GLU A 49 7.37 9.49 -34.75
N VAL A 50 8.22 9.02 -33.84
CA VAL A 50 9.33 8.11 -34.09
C VAL A 50 9.02 6.67 -33.71
N GLU A 51 8.18 6.46 -32.71
CA GLU A 51 7.88 5.12 -32.17
C GLU A 51 6.40 4.79 -32.35
N ASP A 52 6.12 3.72 -33.11
CA ASP A 52 4.78 3.19 -33.36
C ASP A 52 4.22 2.38 -32.16
N TYR A 53 5.03 2.19 -31.11
CA TYR A 53 4.60 1.54 -29.87
C TYR A 53 3.91 2.55 -28.96
N GLY A 54 2.59 2.33 -28.76
CA GLY A 54 1.81 3.17 -27.88
C GLY A 54 2.16 2.95 -26.40
N LEU A 55 2.59 4.01 -25.70
CA LEU A 55 2.80 3.99 -24.25
C LEU A 55 1.46 4.19 -23.54
N PRO A 56 1.01 3.27 -22.66
CA PRO A 56 -0.17 3.49 -21.84
C PRO A 56 0.12 4.54 -20.77
N VAL A 57 -0.64 5.61 -20.76
CA VAL A 57 -0.47 6.72 -19.82
C VAL A 57 -1.82 7.11 -19.22
N ARG A 58 -1.82 7.71 -18.05
CA ARG A 58 -3.01 8.26 -17.44
C ARG A 58 -3.21 9.70 -17.84
N GLN A 59 -4.40 10.02 -18.34
CA GLN A 59 -4.78 11.37 -18.72
C GLN A 59 -5.81 11.93 -17.75
N LEU A 60 -5.56 13.17 -17.31
CA LEU A 60 -6.47 13.95 -16.50
C LEU A 60 -6.69 15.32 -17.16
N GLY A 61 -7.94 15.67 -17.42
CA GLY A 61 -8.32 17.00 -17.88
C GLY A 61 -8.41 17.96 -16.71
N VAL A 62 -7.67 19.06 -16.75
CA VAL A 62 -7.54 20.00 -15.63
C VAL A 62 -7.72 21.44 -16.07
N GLY A 63 -8.25 22.26 -15.17
CA GLY A 63 -8.33 23.70 -15.33
C GLY A 63 -7.01 24.43 -15.02
N ILE A 64 -7.05 25.74 -15.16
CA ILE A 64 -5.97 26.63 -14.75
C ILE A 64 -5.74 26.43 -13.24
N ASN A 65 -4.53 26.51 -12.76
CA ASN A 65 -4.15 26.38 -11.33
C ASN A 65 -4.39 25.00 -10.69
N TYR A 66 -4.99 24.02 -11.37
CA TYR A 66 -5.29 22.72 -10.76
C TYR A 66 -4.07 22.04 -10.13
N LEU A 67 -2.95 22.03 -10.84
CA LEU A 67 -1.70 21.43 -10.35
C LEU A 67 -1.20 22.13 -9.08
N GLN A 68 -1.34 23.44 -9.01
CA GLN A 68 -1.00 24.24 -7.83
C GLN A 68 -1.95 23.94 -6.69
N THR A 69 -3.26 23.93 -6.94
CA THR A 69 -4.31 23.60 -5.94
C THR A 69 -4.08 22.24 -5.28
N ILE A 70 -3.65 21.22 -6.06
CA ILE A 70 -3.38 19.87 -5.53
C ILE A 70 -1.93 19.68 -5.03
N GLY A 71 -1.11 20.74 -5.07
CA GLY A 71 0.26 20.73 -4.55
C GLY A 71 1.25 19.96 -5.43
N ILE A 72 0.99 19.80 -6.73
CA ILE A 72 1.94 19.20 -7.68
C ILE A 72 2.92 20.27 -8.17
N GLU A 73 4.19 20.05 -7.86
CA GLU A 73 5.27 20.98 -8.18
C GLU A 73 5.64 20.92 -9.67
N LEU A 74 5.68 22.09 -10.33
CA LEU A 74 6.20 22.24 -11.68
C LEU A 74 7.75 22.24 -11.63
N VAL A 75 8.38 21.31 -12.36
CA VAL A 75 9.84 21.17 -12.39
C VAL A 75 10.43 22.01 -13.52
N HIS A 76 9.82 21.94 -14.72
CA HIS A 76 10.25 22.67 -15.90
C HIS A 76 9.05 23.20 -16.69
N GLY A 77 9.25 24.29 -17.42
CA GLY A 77 8.22 24.86 -18.27
C GLY A 77 7.23 25.77 -17.54
N ARG A 78 5.95 25.71 -17.93
CA ARG A 78 4.87 26.53 -17.37
C ARG A 78 3.56 25.77 -17.18
N GLY A 79 2.68 26.30 -16.36
CA GLY A 79 1.28 25.87 -16.22
C GLY A 79 0.39 26.34 -17.39
N PHE A 80 -0.88 25.92 -17.36
CA PHE A 80 -1.90 26.35 -18.32
C PHE A 80 -2.32 27.81 -18.11
N LYS A 81 -2.64 28.48 -19.23
CA LYS A 81 -3.10 29.87 -19.23
C LYS A 81 -4.57 30.02 -19.64
N GLY A 82 -5.20 28.94 -20.09
CA GLY A 82 -6.59 28.93 -20.56
C GLY A 82 -6.75 28.33 -21.93
N ASP A 83 -7.75 28.78 -22.67
CA ASP A 83 -8.18 28.20 -23.97
C ASP A 83 -7.10 28.14 -25.02
N SER A 84 -6.10 29.01 -24.96
CA SER A 84 -4.93 28.95 -25.87
C SER A 84 -4.13 27.64 -25.73
N ASP A 85 -4.28 26.97 -24.62
CA ASP A 85 -3.55 25.76 -24.29
C ASP A 85 -4.36 24.45 -24.48
N ARG A 86 -5.48 24.49 -25.22
CA ARG A 86 -6.31 23.31 -25.54
C ARG A 86 -5.55 22.18 -26.28
N LYS A 87 -4.47 22.54 -26.98
CA LYS A 87 -3.55 21.58 -27.62
C LYS A 87 -2.20 21.48 -26.93
N SER A 88 -2.15 21.85 -25.65
CA SER A 88 -0.96 21.76 -24.82
C SER A 88 -1.17 20.73 -23.75
N ILE A 89 -0.08 20.09 -23.34
CA ILE A 89 -0.08 19.12 -22.24
C ILE A 89 1.07 19.38 -21.28
N ILE A 90 0.85 18.96 -20.04
CA ILE A 90 1.88 18.89 -19.02
C ILE A 90 2.05 17.41 -18.68
N ILE A 91 3.28 16.93 -18.57
CA ILE A 91 3.61 15.54 -18.28
C ILE A 91 4.33 15.41 -16.95
N ASN A 92 4.33 14.22 -16.34
CA ASN A 92 5.14 13.99 -15.15
C ASN A 92 6.54 13.47 -15.52
N GLN A 93 7.48 13.52 -14.56
CA GLN A 93 8.85 13.05 -14.74
C GLN A 93 8.92 11.57 -15.15
N LYS A 94 7.98 10.73 -14.69
CA LYS A 94 7.93 9.31 -15.04
C LYS A 94 7.70 9.15 -16.54
N MET A 95 6.74 9.88 -17.10
CA MET A 95 6.48 9.87 -18.54
C MET A 95 7.68 10.37 -19.34
N ALA A 96 8.33 11.46 -18.89
CA ALA A 96 9.53 11.97 -19.53
C ALA A 96 10.64 10.91 -19.58
N SER A 97 10.85 10.17 -18.50
CA SER A 97 11.84 9.10 -18.43
C SER A 97 11.51 7.89 -19.32
N GLU A 98 10.24 7.54 -19.46
CA GLU A 98 9.79 6.44 -20.32
C GLU A 98 9.91 6.74 -21.80
N LEU A 99 9.81 8.02 -22.18
CA LEU A 99 10.06 8.49 -23.55
C LEU A 99 11.57 8.71 -23.84
N GLY A 100 12.45 8.37 -22.89
CA GLY A 100 13.91 8.38 -23.11
C GLY A 100 14.58 9.75 -23.08
N HIS A 101 13.85 10.82 -22.82
CA HIS A 101 14.36 12.20 -22.79
C HIS A 101 13.93 12.92 -21.51
N ASN A 102 14.89 13.57 -20.84
CA ASN A 102 14.59 14.35 -19.62
C ASN A 102 14.04 15.76 -19.93
N ASP A 103 14.15 16.23 -21.15
CA ASP A 103 13.67 17.54 -21.59
C ASP A 103 12.85 17.38 -22.87
N LEU A 104 11.54 17.26 -22.68
CA LEU A 104 10.54 17.14 -23.74
C LEU A 104 9.79 18.46 -23.97
N LEU A 105 10.26 19.57 -23.39
CA LEU A 105 9.59 20.86 -23.55
C LEU A 105 9.57 21.31 -25.04
N GLY A 106 8.37 21.60 -25.55
CA GLY A 106 8.14 21.98 -26.91
C GLY A 106 8.00 20.83 -27.90
N GLU A 107 8.22 19.59 -27.49
CA GLU A 107 7.99 18.43 -28.34
C GLU A 107 6.50 18.13 -28.51
N SER A 108 6.19 17.50 -29.65
CA SER A 108 4.83 17.12 -30.03
C SER A 108 4.60 15.64 -29.76
N LEU A 109 3.50 15.33 -29.07
CA LEU A 109 3.04 13.97 -28.80
C LEU A 109 1.68 13.72 -29.43
N ILE A 110 1.43 12.53 -29.93
CA ILE A 110 0.16 12.13 -30.54
C ILE A 110 -0.65 11.35 -29.48
N ILE A 111 -1.81 11.88 -29.13
CA ILE A 111 -2.75 11.29 -28.18
C ILE A 111 -4.10 11.16 -28.89
N GLN A 112 -4.61 9.94 -29.04
CA GLN A 112 -5.91 9.70 -29.70
C GLN A 112 -6.03 10.43 -31.04
N ASP A 113 -5.00 10.28 -31.88
CA ASP A 113 -4.91 10.90 -33.22
C ASP A 113 -4.87 12.45 -33.26
N SER A 114 -4.69 13.08 -32.11
CA SER A 114 -4.49 14.52 -32.00
C SER A 114 -3.08 14.87 -31.55
N VAL A 115 -2.51 15.91 -32.12
CA VAL A 115 -1.16 16.39 -31.77
C VAL A 115 -1.25 17.39 -30.62
N TYR A 116 -0.45 17.16 -29.59
CA TYR A 116 -0.32 18.03 -28.42
C TYR A 116 1.13 18.44 -28.22
N THR A 117 1.35 19.66 -27.77
CA THR A 117 2.69 20.17 -27.43
C THR A 117 2.93 20.11 -25.93
N VAL A 118 4.07 19.58 -25.50
CA VAL A 118 4.47 19.56 -24.10
C VAL A 118 4.92 20.95 -23.67
N ILE A 119 4.24 21.55 -22.70
CA ILE A 119 4.53 22.91 -22.18
C ILE A 119 5.10 22.92 -20.78
N GLY A 120 5.05 21.79 -20.08
CA GLY A 120 5.55 21.69 -18.71
C GLY A 120 5.81 20.26 -18.30
N ILE A 121 6.71 20.11 -17.33
CA ILE A 121 7.04 18.85 -16.69
C ILE A 121 6.84 19.04 -15.18
N VAL A 122 6.02 18.18 -14.58
CA VAL A 122 5.75 18.18 -13.13
C VAL A 122 6.43 17.03 -12.43
N LYS A 123 6.60 17.19 -11.13
CA LYS A 123 7.10 16.13 -10.26
C LYS A 123 6.14 14.94 -10.25
N ASN A 124 6.70 13.75 -10.11
CA ASN A 124 5.89 12.56 -9.90
C ASN A 124 5.01 12.71 -8.66
N HIS A 125 3.79 12.22 -8.74
CA HIS A 125 2.84 12.28 -7.64
C HIS A 125 2.16 10.92 -7.47
N LYS A 126 1.78 10.60 -6.25
CA LYS A 126 1.13 9.33 -5.92
C LYS A 126 -0.37 9.47 -6.11
N GLU A 127 -0.90 8.89 -7.18
CA GLU A 127 -2.36 8.87 -7.42
C GLU A 127 -3.10 7.91 -6.48
N PHE A 128 -2.51 6.75 -6.20
CA PHE A 128 -3.15 5.64 -5.48
C PHE A 128 -2.55 5.34 -4.09
N GLY A 129 -2.05 6.34 -3.39
CA GLY A 129 -1.48 6.13 -2.07
C GLY A 129 -0.18 5.31 -2.10
N LEU A 130 -0.13 4.17 -1.40
CA LEU A 130 1.07 3.32 -1.29
C LEU A 130 1.08 2.14 -2.25
N THR A 131 0.00 1.93 -3.03
CA THR A 131 -0.16 0.79 -3.92
C THR A 131 0.05 1.23 -5.37
N GLY A 132 0.88 0.53 -6.09
CA GLY A 132 1.21 0.79 -7.50
C GLY A 132 2.45 1.68 -7.71
N GLU A 133 3.10 1.48 -8.85
CA GLU A 133 4.13 2.42 -9.32
C GLU A 133 3.50 3.77 -9.65
N GLU A 134 4.29 4.83 -9.58
CA GLU A 134 3.86 6.14 -10.06
C GLU A 134 3.61 6.03 -11.57
N PRO A 135 2.36 6.19 -12.05
CA PRO A 135 2.08 6.02 -13.47
C PRO A 135 2.68 7.17 -14.28
N ALA A 136 2.94 6.90 -15.57
CA ALA A 136 3.15 7.95 -16.53
C ALA A 136 1.83 8.73 -16.67
N CYS A 137 1.88 10.06 -16.47
CA CYS A 137 0.69 10.92 -16.43
C CYS A 137 0.80 12.09 -17.37
N ILE A 138 -0.35 12.43 -17.97
CA ILE A 138 -0.56 13.62 -18.77
C ILE A 138 -1.67 14.43 -18.14
N PHE A 139 -1.43 15.73 -18.03
CA PHE A 139 -2.46 16.72 -17.76
C PHE A 139 -2.76 17.48 -19.03
N SER A 140 -4.03 17.50 -19.45
CA SER A 140 -4.51 18.29 -20.57
C SER A 140 -5.41 19.41 -20.08
N TYR A 141 -5.35 20.57 -20.71
CA TYR A 141 -6.25 21.66 -20.38
C TYR A 141 -7.67 21.34 -20.81
N VAL A 142 -8.61 21.52 -19.90
CA VAL A 142 -10.05 21.50 -20.18
C VAL A 142 -10.69 22.79 -19.67
N GLY A 143 -11.65 23.29 -20.43
CA GLY A 143 -12.42 24.46 -20.03
C GLY A 143 -13.47 24.14 -18.99
N PRO A 144 -14.06 25.18 -18.38
CA PRO A 144 -15.08 25.03 -17.34
C PRO A 144 -16.27 24.17 -17.74
N GLU A 145 -16.59 24.13 -19.03
CA GLU A 145 -17.66 23.31 -19.59
C GLU A 145 -17.45 21.79 -19.48
N GLN A 146 -16.22 21.38 -19.18
CA GLN A 146 -15.83 19.96 -19.05
C GLN A 146 -15.50 19.56 -17.61
N TYR A 147 -15.63 20.45 -16.64
CA TYR A 147 -15.36 20.10 -15.29
C TYR A 147 -16.43 19.14 -14.76
N GLY A 148 -16.03 18.08 -14.08
CA GLY A 148 -16.86 17.17 -13.30
C GLY A 148 -16.66 17.35 -11.80
N TYR A 149 -15.55 18.00 -11.42
CA TYR A 149 -15.14 18.16 -10.03
C TYR A 149 -14.51 19.52 -9.79
N VAL A 150 -14.71 20.04 -8.58
CA VAL A 150 -14.03 21.21 -8.07
C VAL A 150 -13.17 20.84 -6.89
N SER A 151 -11.90 21.14 -6.97
CA SER A 151 -10.91 20.93 -5.90
C SER A 151 -10.60 22.25 -5.21
N VAL A 152 -10.54 22.24 -3.89
CA VAL A 152 -10.34 23.43 -3.05
C VAL A 152 -9.19 23.18 -2.09
N GLU A 153 -8.22 24.09 -2.06
CA GLU A 153 -7.17 24.13 -1.06
C GLU A 153 -7.52 25.16 0.02
N GLY A 154 -7.62 24.72 1.27
CA GLY A 154 -7.87 25.60 2.42
C GLY A 154 -6.58 26.03 3.12
N ALA A 155 -6.56 27.23 3.66
CA ALA A 155 -5.41 27.79 4.42
C ALA A 155 -5.32 27.26 5.87
N GLY A 156 -6.34 26.55 6.35
CA GLY A 156 -6.49 26.16 7.75
C GLY A 156 -6.94 24.72 7.97
N ASN A 157 -7.84 24.56 8.93
CA ASN A 157 -8.40 23.26 9.27
C ASN A 157 -9.32 22.76 8.15
N SER A 158 -9.06 21.56 7.68
CA SER A 158 -9.85 20.84 6.68
C SER A 158 -11.36 20.84 6.96
N SER A 159 -11.74 20.69 8.23
CA SER A 159 -13.14 20.72 8.65
C SER A 159 -13.82 22.07 8.39
N GLU A 160 -13.10 23.18 8.56
CA GLU A 160 -13.62 24.53 8.30
C GLU A 160 -13.79 24.77 6.81
N THR A 161 -12.81 24.37 6.00
CA THR A 161 -12.89 24.44 4.53
C THR A 161 -14.06 23.61 4.00
N PHE A 162 -14.22 22.41 4.51
CA PHE A 162 -15.33 21.51 4.14
C PHE A 162 -16.69 22.13 4.50
N SER A 163 -16.83 22.64 5.71
CA SER A 163 -18.08 23.28 6.16
C SER A 163 -18.41 24.54 5.34
N SER A 164 -17.40 25.32 4.96
CA SER A 164 -17.59 26.49 4.10
C SER A 164 -18.05 26.08 2.70
N MET A 165 -17.47 25.04 2.13
CA MET A 165 -17.91 24.49 0.84
C MET A 165 -19.34 23.99 0.90
N GLU A 166 -19.68 23.23 1.94
CA GLU A 166 -21.04 22.69 2.14
C GLU A 166 -22.06 23.82 2.28
N GLN A 167 -21.76 24.84 3.08
CA GLN A 167 -22.64 25.98 3.27
C GLN A 167 -22.88 26.74 1.96
N ILE A 168 -21.83 27.03 1.20
CA ILE A 168 -21.94 27.71 -0.10
C ILE A 168 -22.70 26.84 -1.10
N TRP A 169 -22.46 25.53 -1.10
CA TRP A 169 -23.19 24.60 -1.95
C TRP A 169 -24.69 24.71 -1.74
N TYR A 170 -25.16 24.64 -0.50
CA TYR A 170 -26.59 24.74 -0.19
C TYR A 170 -27.19 26.13 -0.43
N GLN A 171 -26.38 27.18 -0.43
CA GLN A 171 -26.84 28.51 -0.84
C GLN A 171 -27.08 28.59 -2.34
N LEU A 172 -26.20 27.97 -3.16
CA LEU A 172 -26.32 27.95 -4.60
C LEU A 172 -27.29 26.86 -5.09
N ASN A 173 -27.31 25.72 -4.41
CA ASN A 173 -28.04 24.52 -4.81
C ASN A 173 -28.91 23.96 -3.67
N PRO A 174 -29.97 24.65 -3.20
CA PRO A 174 -30.73 24.25 -2.01
C PRO A 174 -31.43 22.90 -2.13
N ASN A 175 -31.65 22.40 -3.35
CA ASN A 175 -32.37 21.15 -3.61
C ASN A 175 -31.43 19.98 -3.99
N GLN A 176 -30.11 20.18 -4.00
CA GLN A 176 -29.16 19.13 -4.36
C GLN A 176 -28.30 18.75 -3.16
N PRO A 177 -28.05 17.45 -2.95
CA PRO A 177 -27.18 17.01 -1.86
C PRO A 177 -25.72 17.44 -2.15
N PHE A 178 -25.01 17.83 -1.09
CA PHE A 178 -23.59 18.09 -1.18
C PHE A 178 -22.81 16.77 -1.16
N ASN A 179 -22.06 16.50 -2.22
CA ASN A 179 -21.24 15.30 -2.39
C ASN A 179 -19.73 15.60 -2.25
N GLY A 180 -19.39 16.49 -1.33
CA GLY A 180 -18.00 16.80 -1.05
C GLY A 180 -17.32 15.72 -0.21
N PHE A 181 -16.01 15.56 -0.42
CA PHE A 181 -15.15 14.70 0.40
C PHE A 181 -13.72 15.23 0.45
N ALA A 182 -13.03 14.92 1.54
CA ALA A 182 -11.60 15.20 1.63
C ALA A 182 -10.82 14.20 0.78
N GLN A 183 -9.87 14.67 -0.02
CA GLN A 183 -9.00 13.78 -0.81
C GLN A 183 -8.21 12.82 0.09
N SER A 184 -7.84 13.25 1.30
CA SER A 184 -7.25 12.39 2.33
C SER A 184 -8.13 11.17 2.67
N MET A 185 -9.46 11.27 2.52
CA MET A 185 -10.39 10.17 2.80
C MET A 185 -10.18 8.99 1.83
N LEU A 186 -9.78 9.25 0.59
CA LEU A 186 -9.42 8.21 -0.38
C LEU A 186 -8.19 7.43 0.10
N ILE A 187 -7.19 8.15 0.61
CA ILE A 187 -5.98 7.55 1.19
C ILE A 187 -6.32 6.78 2.48
N TYR A 188 -7.14 7.35 3.36
CA TYR A 188 -7.59 6.66 4.58
C TYR A 188 -8.35 5.38 4.30
N LYS A 189 -9.24 5.36 3.29
CA LYS A 189 -9.96 4.16 2.89
C LYS A 189 -9.01 3.04 2.48
N GLN A 190 -7.95 3.37 1.73
CA GLN A 190 -6.94 2.41 1.31
C GLN A 190 -6.09 1.90 2.48
N LEU A 191 -5.66 2.79 3.38
CA LEU A 191 -4.95 2.43 4.61
C LEU A 191 -5.81 1.54 5.52
N HIS A 192 -7.11 1.79 5.58
CA HIS A 192 -8.05 0.96 6.34
C HIS A 192 -8.15 -0.46 5.79
N ILE A 193 -8.26 -0.64 4.48
CA ILE A 193 -8.23 -1.96 3.83
C ILE A 193 -6.92 -2.69 4.15
N ASN A 194 -5.77 -2.02 4.05
CA ASN A 194 -4.48 -2.59 4.38
C ASN A 194 -4.40 -3.02 5.86
N SER A 195 -5.02 -2.27 6.77
CA SER A 195 -5.08 -2.62 8.19
C SER A 195 -5.92 -3.88 8.45
N ILE A 196 -7.03 -4.05 7.73
CA ILE A 196 -7.86 -5.27 7.79
C ILE A 196 -7.07 -6.48 7.30
N ILE A 197 -6.41 -6.38 6.16
CA ILE A 197 -5.58 -7.45 5.59
C ILE A 197 -4.46 -7.84 6.58
N ARG A 198 -3.75 -6.86 7.12
CA ARG A 198 -2.72 -7.09 8.14
C ARG A 198 -3.26 -7.84 9.36
N ASN A 199 -4.40 -7.40 9.90
CA ASN A 199 -5.00 -8.03 11.08
C ASN A 199 -5.48 -9.46 10.78
N LEU A 200 -6.02 -9.70 9.59
CA LEU A 200 -6.39 -11.04 9.13
C LEU A 200 -5.15 -11.95 9.02
N CYS A 201 -4.07 -11.47 8.42
CA CYS A 201 -2.81 -12.21 8.33
C CYS A 201 -2.24 -12.54 9.71
N LEU A 202 -2.27 -11.58 10.65
CA LEU A 202 -1.84 -11.81 12.04
C LEU A 202 -2.70 -12.87 12.74
N PHE A 203 -4.01 -12.82 12.58
CA PHE A 203 -4.91 -13.83 13.13
C PHE A 203 -4.60 -15.22 12.59
N LEU A 204 -4.44 -15.36 11.27
CA LEU A 204 -4.08 -16.62 10.63
C LEU A 204 -2.71 -17.12 11.08
N ALA A 205 -1.72 -16.23 11.23
CA ALA A 205 -0.39 -16.57 11.72
C ALA A 205 -0.45 -17.13 13.16
N VAL A 206 -1.20 -16.49 14.06
CA VAL A 206 -1.38 -16.96 15.44
C VAL A 206 -2.12 -18.30 15.46
N ALA A 207 -3.19 -18.46 14.69
CA ALA A 207 -3.95 -19.70 14.62
C ALA A 207 -3.08 -20.88 14.12
N THR A 208 -2.32 -20.67 13.04
CA THR A 208 -1.40 -21.70 12.51
C THR A 208 -0.28 -22.02 13.50
N MET A 209 0.21 -21.04 14.24
CA MET A 209 1.22 -21.24 15.29
C MET A 209 0.68 -22.13 16.43
N ILE A 210 -0.54 -21.88 16.88
CA ILE A 210 -1.21 -22.70 17.92
C ILE A 210 -1.41 -24.15 17.42
N MET A 211 -1.90 -24.32 16.18
CA MET A 211 -2.09 -25.66 15.60
C MET A 211 -0.76 -26.42 15.47
N SER A 212 0.28 -25.73 14.97
CA SER A 212 1.62 -26.33 14.86
C SER A 212 2.21 -26.71 16.22
N ALA A 213 2.05 -25.86 17.23
CA ALA A 213 2.48 -26.15 18.60
C ALA A 213 1.76 -27.38 19.18
N ALA A 214 0.45 -27.51 18.97
CA ALA A 214 -0.33 -28.67 19.41
C ALA A 214 0.10 -29.97 18.71
N GLY A 215 0.33 -29.91 17.39
CA GLY A 215 0.85 -31.06 16.63
C GLY A 215 2.24 -31.49 17.12
N PHE A 216 3.13 -30.51 17.28
CA PHE A 216 4.48 -30.75 17.78
C PHE A 216 4.47 -31.34 19.20
N PHE A 217 3.62 -30.78 20.09
CA PHE A 217 3.44 -31.29 21.44
C PHE A 217 3.03 -32.77 21.48
N SER A 218 2.14 -33.20 20.57
CA SER A 218 1.69 -34.59 20.44
C SER A 218 2.83 -35.52 20.03
N ILE A 219 3.60 -35.14 19.01
CA ILE A 219 4.74 -35.93 18.54
C ILE A 219 5.83 -36.06 19.61
N VAL A 220 6.16 -34.95 20.27
CA VAL A 220 7.13 -34.94 21.37
C VAL A 220 6.65 -35.80 22.54
N SER A 221 5.35 -35.73 22.88
CA SER A 221 4.78 -36.57 23.95
C SER A 221 4.99 -38.05 23.68
N LEU A 222 4.67 -38.52 22.45
CA LEU A 222 4.88 -39.90 22.05
C LEU A 222 6.37 -40.29 22.06
N SER A 223 7.24 -39.41 21.61
CA SER A 223 8.69 -39.63 21.60
C SER A 223 9.27 -39.76 23.00
N VAL A 224 8.84 -38.88 23.93
CA VAL A 224 9.26 -38.94 25.34
C VAL A 224 8.73 -40.21 26.02
N GLN A 225 7.45 -40.58 25.78
CA GLN A 225 6.89 -41.81 26.33
C GLN A 225 7.67 -43.06 25.91
N LYS A 226 8.02 -43.18 24.62
CA LYS A 226 8.81 -44.30 24.12
C LYS A 226 10.21 -44.38 24.74
N ARG A 227 10.79 -43.24 25.16
CA ARG A 227 12.14 -43.15 25.74
C ARG A 227 12.16 -42.95 27.25
N THR A 228 11.01 -43.10 27.92
CA THR A 228 10.91 -42.83 29.39
C THR A 228 11.86 -43.71 30.20
N LYS A 229 12.03 -44.98 29.82
CA LYS A 229 12.99 -45.90 30.50
C LYS A 229 14.45 -45.41 30.32
N GLU A 230 14.84 -44.98 29.09
CA GLU A 230 16.17 -44.41 28.82
C GLU A 230 16.43 -43.13 29.62
N VAL A 231 15.43 -42.26 29.70
CA VAL A 231 15.49 -41.00 30.48
C VAL A 231 15.65 -41.30 31.95
N GLY A 232 14.92 -42.30 32.48
CA GLY A 232 15.02 -42.74 33.89
C GLY A 232 16.40 -43.30 34.21
N ILE A 233 16.92 -44.21 33.39
CA ILE A 233 18.25 -44.81 33.59
C ILE A 233 19.34 -43.71 33.55
N ARG A 234 19.32 -42.82 32.59
CA ARG A 234 20.32 -41.74 32.48
C ARG A 234 20.25 -40.76 33.64
N LYS A 235 19.05 -40.51 34.20
CA LYS A 235 18.88 -39.67 35.38
C LYS A 235 19.56 -40.31 36.61
N VAL A 236 19.43 -41.62 36.81
CA VAL A 236 20.11 -42.35 37.88
C VAL A 236 21.65 -42.26 37.74
N PHE A 237 22.15 -42.20 36.49
CA PHE A 237 23.58 -41.99 36.21
C PHE A 237 24.00 -40.49 36.22
N GLY A 238 23.12 -39.60 36.72
CA GLY A 238 23.47 -38.19 36.94
C GLY A 238 23.31 -37.27 35.70
N ALA A 239 22.64 -37.71 34.63
CA ALA A 239 22.39 -36.84 33.48
C ALA A 239 21.52 -35.64 33.85
N THR A 240 21.93 -34.45 33.40
CA THR A 240 21.16 -33.22 33.60
C THR A 240 19.97 -33.13 32.64
N ILE A 241 18.91 -32.40 33.08
CA ILE A 241 17.70 -32.19 32.28
C ILE A 241 18.06 -31.54 30.92
N SER A 242 19.00 -30.56 30.90
CA SER A 242 19.46 -29.91 29.67
C SER A 242 20.11 -30.88 28.70
N HIS A 243 20.82 -31.89 29.18
CA HIS A 243 21.40 -32.91 28.28
C HIS A 243 20.30 -33.78 27.63
N MET A 244 19.26 -34.16 28.42
CA MET A 244 18.13 -34.92 27.91
C MET A 244 17.28 -34.14 26.91
N VAL A 245 17.02 -32.84 27.17
CA VAL A 245 16.34 -31.93 26.26
C VAL A 245 17.09 -31.84 24.92
N ARG A 246 18.42 -31.61 24.98
CA ARG A 246 19.28 -31.52 23.78
C ARG A 246 19.24 -32.81 22.96
N LEU A 247 19.26 -33.97 23.64
CA LEU A 247 19.22 -35.27 22.95
C LEU A 247 17.90 -35.48 22.20
N ILE A 248 16.77 -35.11 22.78
CA ILE A 248 15.45 -35.21 22.12
C ILE A 248 15.31 -34.19 21.03
N LEU A 249 15.74 -32.94 21.28
CA LEU A 249 15.68 -31.87 20.27
C LEU A 249 16.53 -32.18 19.03
N LYS A 250 17.67 -32.86 19.19
CA LYS A 250 18.55 -33.21 18.06
C LYS A 250 17.80 -33.94 16.96
N ASP A 251 16.87 -34.82 17.32
CA ASP A 251 16.10 -35.60 16.31
C ASP A 251 15.15 -34.69 15.49
N PHE A 252 14.76 -33.51 16.03
CA PHE A 252 13.87 -32.57 15.38
C PHE A 252 14.58 -31.43 14.64
N VAL A 253 15.88 -31.22 14.89
CA VAL A 253 16.65 -30.12 14.28
C VAL A 253 16.61 -30.19 12.75
N VAL A 254 16.74 -31.38 12.17
CA VAL A 254 16.71 -31.57 10.73
C VAL A 254 15.33 -31.19 10.16
N TYR A 255 14.24 -31.59 10.82
CA TYR A 255 12.88 -31.24 10.39
C TYR A 255 12.63 -29.73 10.47
N ILE A 256 13.08 -29.08 11.56
CA ILE A 256 12.97 -27.64 11.74
C ILE A 256 13.76 -26.91 10.65
N PHE A 257 14.97 -27.36 10.35
CA PHE A 257 15.81 -26.76 9.32
C PHE A 257 15.18 -26.90 7.93
N VAL A 258 14.73 -28.10 7.55
CA VAL A 258 14.07 -28.33 6.26
C VAL A 258 12.79 -27.50 6.15
N ALA A 259 11.95 -27.48 7.20
CA ALA A 259 10.73 -26.68 7.25
C ALA A 259 11.03 -25.16 7.12
N PHE A 260 12.10 -24.69 7.75
CA PHE A 260 12.52 -23.29 7.64
C PHE A 260 12.96 -22.95 6.22
N VAL A 261 13.80 -23.77 5.59
CA VAL A 261 14.29 -23.54 4.22
C VAL A 261 13.13 -23.57 3.21
N VAL A 262 12.29 -24.59 3.27
CA VAL A 262 11.14 -24.71 2.38
C VAL A 262 10.12 -23.61 2.63
N GLY A 263 9.81 -23.33 3.89
CA GLY A 263 8.86 -22.28 4.27
C GLY A 263 9.34 -20.88 3.89
N SER A 264 10.62 -20.56 4.08
CA SER A 264 11.19 -19.27 3.69
C SER A 264 11.21 -19.09 2.17
N LEU A 265 11.54 -20.15 1.42
CA LEU A 265 11.51 -20.11 -0.05
C LEU A 265 10.08 -19.87 -0.57
N LEU A 266 9.10 -20.61 -0.05
CA LEU A 266 7.70 -20.45 -0.43
C LEU A 266 7.16 -19.06 -0.03
N ALA A 267 7.52 -18.59 1.17
CA ALA A 267 7.10 -17.25 1.63
C ALA A 267 7.67 -16.16 0.71
N THR A 268 8.95 -16.23 0.33
CA THR A 268 9.56 -15.26 -0.59
C THR A 268 8.87 -15.29 -1.95
N LEU A 269 8.65 -16.47 -2.53
CA LEU A 269 7.98 -16.61 -3.84
C LEU A 269 6.54 -16.08 -3.82
N LEU A 270 5.78 -16.35 -2.75
CA LEU A 270 4.40 -15.89 -2.64
C LEU A 270 4.30 -14.40 -2.33
N ILE A 271 5.12 -13.91 -1.42
CA ILE A 271 5.05 -12.51 -0.99
C ILE A 271 5.63 -11.59 -2.07
N GLU A 272 6.83 -11.86 -2.57
CA GLU A 272 7.47 -11.00 -3.57
C GLU A 272 6.89 -11.21 -4.97
N GLY A 273 6.63 -12.48 -5.38
CA GLY A 273 6.14 -12.78 -6.71
C GLY A 273 4.66 -12.49 -6.93
N VAL A 274 3.80 -12.73 -5.93
CA VAL A 274 2.35 -12.60 -6.08
C VAL A 274 1.81 -11.34 -5.40
N LEU A 275 2.13 -11.12 -4.11
CA LEU A 275 1.54 -10.02 -3.36
C LEU A 275 2.20 -8.67 -3.70
N PHE A 276 3.52 -8.60 -3.67
CA PHE A 276 4.22 -7.34 -3.88
C PHE A 276 4.37 -7.01 -5.36
N GLY A 277 4.66 -8.00 -6.21
CA GLY A 277 4.80 -7.76 -7.65
C GLY A 277 3.55 -7.26 -8.35
N GLN A 278 2.33 -7.57 -7.82
CA GLN A 278 1.08 -7.17 -8.45
C GLN A 278 0.33 -6.05 -7.71
N PHE A 279 0.50 -5.93 -6.38
CA PHE A 279 -0.33 -5.06 -5.56
C PHE A 279 0.41 -3.90 -4.88
N TYR A 280 1.74 -4.00 -4.70
CA TYR A 280 2.50 -3.02 -3.95
C TYR A 280 3.83 -2.69 -4.63
N ALA A 281 3.90 -1.59 -5.37
CA ALA A 281 5.15 -1.13 -5.98
C ALA A 281 6.16 -0.63 -4.94
N TYR A 282 5.68 -0.08 -3.84
CA TYR A 282 6.52 0.37 -2.73
C TYR A 282 6.34 -0.55 -1.53
N HIS A 283 7.22 -1.51 -1.39
CA HIS A 283 7.25 -2.41 -0.23
C HIS A 283 8.65 -2.50 0.35
N MET A 284 8.71 -2.76 1.64
CA MET A 284 9.98 -3.05 2.28
C MET A 284 10.35 -4.50 1.94
N GLN A 285 11.52 -4.70 1.31
CA GLN A 285 12.02 -6.03 1.00
C GLN A 285 12.08 -6.91 2.25
N LEU A 286 11.84 -8.21 2.08
CA LEU A 286 11.97 -9.18 3.16
C LEU A 286 13.44 -9.21 3.63
N GLY A 287 13.72 -8.44 4.69
CA GLY A 287 15.06 -8.34 5.26
C GLY A 287 15.45 -9.57 6.09
N LEU A 288 16.73 -9.76 6.30
CA LEU A 288 17.30 -10.82 7.13
C LEU A 288 16.66 -10.90 8.53
N ALA A 289 16.24 -9.76 9.08
CA ALA A 289 15.58 -9.68 10.38
C ALA A 289 14.28 -10.49 10.45
N SER A 290 13.47 -10.49 9.37
CA SER A 290 12.21 -11.26 9.27
C SER A 290 12.48 -12.77 9.34
N PHE A 291 13.50 -13.24 8.62
CA PHE A 291 13.89 -14.66 8.63
C PHE A 291 14.47 -15.08 9.98
N LEU A 292 15.29 -14.24 10.62
CA LEU A 292 15.82 -14.51 11.96
C LEU A 292 14.72 -14.55 13.01
N MET A 293 13.73 -13.67 12.91
CA MET A 293 12.56 -13.69 13.81
C MET A 293 11.75 -14.97 13.63
N ALA A 294 11.46 -15.39 12.39
CA ALA A 294 10.76 -16.63 12.10
C ALA A 294 11.53 -17.85 12.62
N LEU A 295 12.84 -17.91 12.38
CA LEU A 295 13.71 -18.98 12.86
C LEU A 295 13.72 -19.03 14.39
N SER A 296 13.80 -17.89 15.07
CA SER A 296 13.75 -17.80 16.53
C SER A 296 12.46 -18.37 17.09
N ILE A 297 11.31 -18.05 16.49
CA ILE A 297 10.01 -18.58 16.90
C ILE A 297 9.95 -20.10 16.67
N MET A 298 10.44 -20.56 15.49
CA MET A 298 10.48 -22.00 15.14
C MET A 298 11.38 -22.82 16.08
N ILE A 299 12.38 -22.25 16.70
CA ILE A 299 13.23 -22.92 17.69
C ILE A 299 12.62 -22.82 19.09
N LEU A 300 12.04 -21.67 19.43
CA LEU A 300 11.54 -21.38 20.78
C LEU A 300 10.33 -22.26 21.14
N ILE A 301 9.38 -22.42 20.24
CA ILE A 301 8.17 -23.23 20.49
C ILE A 301 8.51 -24.70 20.75
N PRO A 302 9.28 -25.42 19.90
CA PRO A 302 9.73 -26.76 20.18
C PRO A 302 10.58 -26.85 21.43
N GLY A 303 11.50 -25.91 21.65
CA GLY A 303 12.36 -25.86 22.82
C GLY A 303 11.59 -25.82 24.15
N LEU A 304 10.59 -24.94 24.23
CA LEU A 304 9.70 -24.84 25.39
C LEU A 304 8.86 -26.11 25.56
N THR A 305 8.31 -26.64 24.47
CA THR A 305 7.47 -27.85 24.50
C THR A 305 8.25 -29.06 24.97
N VAL A 306 9.43 -29.31 24.42
CA VAL A 306 10.31 -30.42 24.80
C VAL A 306 10.81 -30.20 26.22
N GLY A 307 11.27 -28.98 26.55
CA GLY A 307 11.76 -28.63 27.87
C GLY A 307 10.73 -28.91 28.96
N PHE A 308 9.48 -28.46 28.75
CA PHE A 308 8.39 -28.71 29.70
C PHE A 308 8.08 -30.20 29.86
N LYS A 309 8.02 -30.96 28.78
CA LYS A 309 7.73 -32.42 28.82
C LYS A 309 8.84 -33.21 29.47
N VAL A 310 10.09 -32.95 29.13
CA VAL A 310 11.25 -33.62 29.73
C VAL A 310 11.38 -33.26 31.20
N PHE A 311 11.17 -31.99 31.54
CA PHE A 311 11.17 -31.57 32.95
C PHE A 311 10.12 -32.33 33.76
N ARG A 312 8.89 -32.43 33.27
CA ARG A 312 7.80 -33.18 33.94
C ARG A 312 8.11 -34.67 34.03
N ALA A 313 8.64 -35.29 32.97
CA ALA A 313 9.03 -36.68 32.97
C ALA A 313 10.21 -36.94 33.95
N ALA A 314 11.17 -36.02 33.97
CA ALA A 314 12.32 -36.12 34.86
C ALA A 314 11.98 -35.80 36.36
N SER A 315 10.92 -35.05 36.62
CA SER A 315 10.43 -34.74 37.95
C SER A 315 9.56 -35.89 38.55
N ALA A 316 9.10 -36.80 37.67
CA ALA A 316 8.39 -37.99 38.13
C ALA A 316 9.32 -38.91 38.95
N ASN A 317 8.75 -39.55 39.98
CA ASN A 317 9.51 -40.42 40.91
C ASN A 317 10.02 -41.66 40.12
N PRO A 318 11.35 -41.94 40.10
CA PRO A 318 11.92 -43.06 39.35
C PRO A 318 11.36 -44.43 39.75
N VAL A 319 10.91 -44.57 41.00
CA VAL A 319 10.34 -45.81 41.51
C VAL A 319 9.03 -46.19 40.81
N ASN A 320 8.19 -45.18 40.46
CA ASN A 320 6.92 -45.45 39.79
C ASN A 320 7.10 -45.74 38.28
N THR A 321 8.14 -45.17 37.66
CA THR A 321 8.43 -45.40 36.21
C THR A 321 9.05 -46.77 35.92
N LEU A 322 9.59 -47.45 36.89
CA LEU A 322 10.17 -48.81 36.78
C LEU A 322 9.20 -49.92 37.23
N ARG A 323 8.07 -49.54 37.86
CA ARG A 323 7.10 -50.49 38.45
C ARG A 323 5.86 -50.75 37.56
N ASP A 324 5.59 -49.92 36.57
CA ASP A 324 4.48 -50.13 35.62
C ASP A 324 4.89 -51.15 34.54
N GLU A 325 4.80 -52.40 34.90
CA GLU A 325 4.60 -53.57 34.05
C GLU A 325 3.24 -54.18 34.33
#